data_8bc3e1866a236580fb1707d1dc908d74
#
_entry.id   8bc3e1866a236580fb1707d1dc908d74
#
_cell.length_a   1.000
_cell.length_b   1.000
_cell.length_c   1.000
_cell.angle_alpha   90.00
_cell.angle_beta   90.00
_cell.angle_gamma   90.00
#
_symmetry.space_group_name_H-M   'P 1'
#
loop_
_entity.id
_entity.type
_entity.pdbx_description
1 polymer ?
#
loop_
_entity_poly.entity_id
_entity_poly.type
_entity_poly.pdbx_seq_one_letter_code
_entity_poly.pdbx_strand_id
1 'polypeptide(L)'
;QTAFMSMKILITGAGGFIGGFIVEEALSRGYETWAGVRKTTSREHLSDPAIRFIDFNYGNKKILTDQLLSHKGEYGAWDYIVYNLGVTKCKNPNDFDRINYGFVKNFTEALVETEMVPKQFIMTSSLGAWGVGDEKNFTPIRPTDTPHPNTRYGKSKLKAERHLESLEGFPYVVMRPTGVYGPYERDYYLMMKSIKYGFDFIVGFKPQLITFIYVKDLVQAIFKAIDRGVVRRGYFLSEGKAYTSSQFRRYVATALGKRRVIPVKIPVWLL
;
A
#
# COMPACT_ATOMS: atom_id res chain seq x y z
N GLN A 1 10.79 10.92 -37.16
CA GLN A 1 9.90 10.60 -36.00
C GLN A 1 10.79 10.18 -34.86
N THR A 2 11.04 11.06 -33.92
CA THR A 2 11.71 10.75 -32.65
C THR A 2 10.76 9.82 -31.88
N ALA A 3 11.10 8.54 -31.81
CA ALA A 3 10.39 7.60 -30.95
C ALA A 3 10.52 8.14 -29.51
N PHE A 4 9.40 8.63 -28.95
CA PHE A 4 9.33 8.95 -27.53
C PHE A 4 9.61 7.64 -26.77
N MET A 5 10.79 7.54 -26.16
CA MET A 5 11.10 6.38 -25.31
C MET A 5 10.06 6.35 -24.19
N SER A 6 9.31 5.27 -24.14
CA SER A 6 8.31 5.05 -23.06
C SER A 6 9.03 5.06 -21.71
N MET A 7 8.50 5.82 -20.74
CA MET A 7 9.02 5.83 -19.38
C MET A 7 8.84 4.46 -18.73
N LYS A 8 9.85 3.99 -18.00
CA LYS A 8 9.85 2.69 -17.34
C LYS A 8 9.37 2.79 -15.90
N ILE A 9 8.47 1.92 -15.51
CA ILE A 9 7.96 1.87 -14.13
C ILE A 9 8.05 0.45 -13.56
N LEU A 10 8.58 0.33 -12.34
CA LEU A 10 8.54 -0.91 -11.56
C LEU A 10 7.47 -0.80 -10.47
N ILE A 11 6.58 -1.78 -10.41
CA ILE A 11 5.59 -1.92 -9.34
C ILE A 11 5.93 -3.19 -8.53
N THR A 12 6.40 -3.04 -7.29
CA THR A 12 6.64 -4.18 -6.41
C THR A 12 5.34 -4.58 -5.70
N GLY A 13 5.20 -5.86 -5.35
CA GLY A 13 3.94 -6.35 -4.79
C GLY A 13 2.77 -6.29 -5.78
N ALA A 14 3.07 -6.36 -7.09
CA ALA A 14 2.11 -6.22 -8.18
C ALA A 14 0.98 -7.27 -8.16
N GLY A 15 1.25 -8.47 -7.64
CA GLY A 15 0.23 -9.53 -7.51
C GLY A 15 -0.73 -9.36 -6.32
N GLY A 16 -0.57 -8.32 -5.52
CA GLY A 16 -1.49 -7.97 -4.44
C GLY A 16 -2.68 -7.12 -4.91
N PHE A 17 -3.66 -6.92 -4.02
CA PHE A 17 -4.88 -6.15 -4.29
C PHE A 17 -4.58 -4.77 -4.91
N ILE A 18 -3.84 -3.91 -4.22
CA ILE A 18 -3.52 -2.55 -4.70
C ILE A 18 -2.58 -2.61 -5.91
N GLY A 19 -1.59 -3.54 -5.88
CA GLY A 19 -0.56 -3.66 -6.90
C GLY A 19 -1.12 -3.92 -8.30
N GLY A 20 -2.14 -4.77 -8.42
CA GLY A 20 -2.82 -5.04 -9.69
C GLY A 20 -3.43 -3.78 -10.33
N PHE A 21 -4.10 -2.95 -9.54
CA PHE A 21 -4.66 -1.68 -10.02
C PHE A 21 -3.58 -0.66 -10.41
N ILE A 22 -2.42 -0.66 -9.72
CA ILE A 22 -1.30 0.21 -10.11
C ILE A 22 -0.73 -0.23 -11.46
N VAL A 23 -0.61 -1.55 -11.68
CA VAL A 23 -0.15 -2.10 -12.98
C VAL A 23 -1.11 -1.74 -14.10
N GLU A 24 -2.43 -1.92 -13.90
CA GLU A 24 -3.47 -1.55 -14.86
C GLU A 24 -3.37 -0.07 -15.27
N GLU A 25 -3.25 0.82 -14.30
CA GLU A 25 -3.11 2.27 -14.54
C GLU A 25 -1.80 2.60 -15.26
N ALA A 26 -0.68 1.97 -14.90
CA ALA A 26 0.60 2.18 -15.55
C ALA A 26 0.54 1.82 -17.05
N LEU A 27 -0.05 0.67 -17.37
CA LEU A 27 -0.26 0.24 -18.75
C LEU A 27 -1.15 1.20 -19.51
N SER A 28 -2.28 1.64 -18.92
CA SER A 28 -3.22 2.56 -19.56
C SER A 28 -2.59 3.92 -19.89
N ARG A 29 -1.56 4.33 -19.12
CA ARG A 29 -0.78 5.54 -19.36
C ARG A 29 0.40 5.36 -20.32
N GLY A 30 0.60 4.15 -20.85
CA GLY A 30 1.66 3.85 -21.81
C GLY A 30 3.06 3.70 -21.21
N TYR A 31 3.17 3.41 -19.92
CA TYR A 31 4.46 3.07 -19.31
C TYR A 31 4.93 1.68 -19.77
N GLU A 32 6.25 1.53 -19.97
CA GLU A 32 6.87 0.21 -19.99
C GLU A 32 6.84 -0.35 -18.56
N THR A 33 5.92 -1.29 -18.32
CA THR A 33 5.50 -1.69 -16.98
C THR A 33 6.15 -3.00 -16.54
N TRP A 34 6.85 -2.95 -15.41
CA TRP A 34 7.49 -4.07 -14.75
C TRP A 34 6.73 -4.45 -13.48
N ALA A 35 6.26 -5.69 -13.40
CA ALA A 35 5.55 -6.23 -12.25
C ALA A 35 6.50 -7.08 -11.39
N GLY A 36 6.83 -6.57 -10.21
CA GLY A 36 7.61 -7.29 -9.20
C GLY A 36 6.73 -8.29 -8.46
N VAL A 37 6.88 -9.58 -8.79
CA VAL A 37 6.11 -10.68 -8.21
C VAL A 37 7.00 -11.89 -7.97
N ARG A 38 6.73 -12.66 -6.90
CA ARG A 38 7.41 -13.95 -6.69
C ARG A 38 6.93 -14.97 -7.73
N LYS A 39 7.78 -15.92 -8.08
CA LYS A 39 7.44 -17.01 -9.02
C LYS A 39 6.17 -17.78 -8.64
N THR A 40 5.89 -17.87 -7.34
CA THR A 40 4.71 -18.57 -6.78
C THR A 40 3.45 -17.68 -6.69
N THR A 41 3.53 -16.40 -7.02
CA THR A 41 2.39 -15.49 -6.95
C THR A 41 1.45 -15.72 -8.12
N SER A 42 0.14 -15.83 -7.87
CA SER A 42 -0.87 -15.87 -8.92
C SER A 42 -0.78 -14.61 -9.80
N ARG A 43 -0.88 -14.80 -11.10
CA ARG A 43 -0.88 -13.74 -12.11
C ARG A 43 -2.26 -13.55 -12.75
N GLU A 44 -3.29 -14.09 -12.13
CA GLU A 44 -4.67 -14.07 -12.67
C GLU A 44 -5.14 -12.66 -13.07
N HIS A 45 -4.75 -11.65 -12.27
CA HIS A 45 -5.08 -10.25 -12.54
C HIS A 45 -3.96 -9.47 -13.25
N LEU A 46 -2.92 -10.16 -13.73
CA LEU A 46 -1.77 -9.60 -14.43
C LEU A 46 -1.62 -10.28 -15.80
N SER A 47 -2.70 -10.32 -16.56
CA SER A 47 -2.80 -11.10 -17.81
C SER A 47 -2.41 -10.32 -19.07
N ASP A 48 -2.21 -9.00 -18.98
CA ASP A 48 -1.81 -8.20 -20.14
C ASP A 48 -0.42 -8.61 -20.63
N PRO A 49 -0.24 -8.96 -21.93
CA PRO A 49 1.03 -9.41 -22.47
C PRO A 49 2.14 -8.33 -22.48
N ALA A 50 1.79 -7.07 -22.31
CA ALA A 50 2.76 -5.97 -22.21
C ALA A 50 3.46 -5.92 -20.84
N ILE A 51 2.98 -6.68 -19.83
CA ILE A 51 3.59 -6.74 -18.52
C ILE A 51 4.91 -7.51 -18.57
N ARG A 52 5.99 -6.90 -18.11
CA ARG A 52 7.26 -7.56 -17.86
C ARG A 52 7.34 -7.98 -16.40
N PHE A 53 7.67 -9.24 -16.14
CA PHE A 53 7.73 -9.79 -14.79
C PHE A 53 9.14 -9.88 -14.28
N ILE A 54 9.33 -9.55 -12.99
CA ILE A 54 10.61 -9.68 -12.30
C ILE A 54 10.41 -10.21 -10.88
N ASP A 55 11.35 -11.04 -10.42
CA ASP A 55 11.36 -11.60 -9.06
C ASP A 55 12.72 -11.29 -8.40
N PHE A 56 12.71 -10.37 -7.44
CA PHE A 56 13.89 -9.97 -6.69
C PHE A 56 13.93 -10.59 -5.30
N ASN A 57 15.13 -10.95 -4.86
CA ASN A 57 15.37 -11.43 -3.49
C ASN A 57 15.62 -10.28 -2.53
N TYR A 58 14.56 -9.60 -2.11
CA TYR A 58 14.61 -8.47 -1.17
C TYR A 58 15.18 -8.86 0.22
N GLY A 59 15.15 -10.14 0.58
CA GLY A 59 15.64 -10.63 1.86
C GLY A 59 17.17 -10.76 1.95
N ASN A 60 17.87 -10.76 0.82
CA ASN A 60 19.31 -10.86 0.76
C ASN A 60 19.89 -9.72 -0.10
N LYS A 61 20.48 -8.72 0.56
CA LYS A 61 20.98 -7.52 -0.11
C LYS A 61 22.00 -7.84 -1.20
N LYS A 62 22.94 -8.78 -0.96
CA LYS A 62 23.97 -9.14 -1.96
C LYS A 62 23.34 -9.70 -3.23
N ILE A 63 22.45 -10.70 -3.08
CA ILE A 63 21.74 -11.29 -4.23
C ILE A 63 20.92 -10.21 -4.95
N LEU A 64 20.25 -9.34 -4.20
CA LEU A 64 19.44 -8.25 -4.76
C LEU A 64 20.30 -7.27 -5.55
N THR A 65 21.49 -6.89 -5.05
CA THR A 65 22.44 -6.03 -5.76
C THR A 65 22.89 -6.66 -7.07
N ASP A 66 23.26 -7.95 -7.05
CA ASP A 66 23.65 -8.68 -8.26
C ASP A 66 22.49 -8.75 -9.30
N GLN A 67 21.28 -8.97 -8.84
CA GLN A 67 20.06 -8.96 -9.69
C GLN A 67 19.80 -7.57 -10.31
N LEU A 68 19.99 -6.50 -9.55
CA LEU A 68 19.83 -5.13 -10.05
C LEU A 68 20.90 -4.78 -11.09
N LEU A 69 22.16 -5.15 -10.87
CA LEU A 69 23.22 -4.95 -11.84
C LEU A 69 22.97 -5.70 -13.15
N SER A 70 22.51 -6.96 -13.06
CA SER A 70 22.11 -7.74 -14.23
C SER A 70 20.97 -7.07 -14.99
N HIS A 71 19.94 -6.60 -14.29
CA HIS A 71 18.82 -5.87 -14.89
C HIS A 71 19.28 -4.55 -15.55
N LYS A 72 20.16 -3.79 -14.87
CA LYS A 72 20.72 -2.55 -15.40
C LYS A 72 21.45 -2.76 -16.71
N GLY A 73 22.22 -3.85 -16.80
CA GLY A 73 22.98 -4.19 -18.02
C GLY A 73 22.11 -4.53 -19.22
N GLU A 74 20.94 -5.13 -18.99
CA GLU A 74 20.04 -5.59 -20.07
C GLU A 74 18.98 -4.53 -20.43
N TYR A 75 18.40 -3.86 -19.42
CA TYR A 75 17.22 -3.00 -19.59
C TYR A 75 17.44 -1.55 -19.14
N GLY A 76 18.53 -1.25 -18.45
CA GLY A 76 18.77 0.05 -17.82
C GLY A 76 17.98 0.22 -16.50
N ALA A 77 17.91 1.45 -16.01
CA ALA A 77 17.17 1.78 -14.78
C ALA A 77 15.70 2.11 -15.09
N TRP A 78 14.85 2.01 -14.05
CA TRP A 78 13.46 2.49 -14.10
C TRP A 78 13.40 4.00 -13.83
N ASP A 79 12.53 4.69 -14.52
CA ASP A 79 12.23 6.10 -14.24
C ASP A 79 11.48 6.27 -12.92
N TYR A 80 10.57 5.34 -12.65
CA TYR A 80 9.71 5.33 -11.46
C TYR A 80 9.67 3.97 -10.80
N ILE A 81 9.62 3.96 -9.47
CA ILE A 81 9.38 2.74 -8.69
C ILE A 81 8.21 2.99 -7.75
N VAL A 82 7.15 2.19 -7.86
CA VAL A 82 6.07 2.14 -6.87
C VAL A 82 6.29 0.93 -5.97
N TYR A 83 6.77 1.20 -4.76
CA TYR A 83 7.04 0.16 -3.77
C TYR A 83 5.77 -0.14 -2.97
N ASN A 84 5.04 -1.16 -3.40
CA ASN A 84 3.80 -1.61 -2.79
C ASN A 84 3.94 -2.98 -2.10
N LEU A 85 5.17 -3.50 -1.99
CA LEU A 85 5.46 -4.75 -1.29
C LEU A 85 5.33 -4.57 0.22
N GLY A 86 4.58 -5.46 0.88
CA GLY A 86 4.42 -5.46 2.32
C GLY A 86 3.43 -6.53 2.78
N VAL A 87 3.36 -6.70 4.10
CA VAL A 87 2.39 -7.60 4.74
C VAL A 87 1.59 -6.84 5.80
N THR A 88 0.28 -7.07 5.82
CA THR A 88 -0.65 -6.53 6.82
C THR A 88 -0.95 -7.54 7.92
N LYS A 89 -0.69 -8.83 7.64
CA LYS A 89 -0.86 -9.97 8.54
C LYS A 89 0.29 -10.94 8.36
N CYS A 90 0.80 -11.50 9.44
CA CYS A 90 1.81 -12.56 9.40
C CYS A 90 1.69 -13.48 10.61
N LYS A 91 2.07 -14.76 10.41
CA LYS A 91 2.08 -15.76 11.48
C LYS A 91 3.20 -15.49 12.50
N ASN A 92 4.38 -15.12 12.00
CA ASN A 92 5.50 -14.73 12.85
C ASN A 92 5.53 -13.19 12.97
N PRO A 93 5.35 -12.64 14.17
CA PRO A 93 5.35 -11.19 14.38
C PRO A 93 6.62 -10.46 13.93
N ASN A 94 7.76 -11.15 13.88
CA ASN A 94 9.03 -10.57 13.42
C ASN A 94 9.04 -10.33 11.90
N ASP A 95 8.17 -10.98 11.16
CA ASP A 95 8.03 -10.79 9.73
C ASP A 95 7.52 -9.39 9.36
N PHE A 96 6.82 -8.69 10.27
CA PHE A 96 6.47 -7.30 10.03
C PHE A 96 7.71 -6.43 9.83
N ASP A 97 8.66 -6.48 10.76
CA ASP A 97 9.90 -5.70 10.64
C ASP A 97 10.77 -6.19 9.47
N ARG A 98 10.90 -7.50 9.31
CA ARG A 98 11.72 -8.09 8.24
C ARG A 98 11.20 -7.69 6.85
N ILE A 99 9.89 -7.77 6.61
CA ILE A 99 9.31 -7.53 5.28
C ILE A 99 9.01 -6.05 5.07
N ASN A 100 8.27 -5.39 6.00
CA ASN A 100 7.83 -4.02 5.78
C ASN A 100 8.95 -2.99 5.91
N TYR A 101 9.99 -3.27 6.71
CA TYR A 101 11.15 -2.40 6.86
C TYR A 101 12.40 -2.97 6.21
N GLY A 102 12.80 -4.22 6.54
CA GLY A 102 14.06 -4.79 6.08
C GLY A 102 14.17 -4.88 4.57
N PHE A 103 13.10 -5.24 3.87
CA PHE A 103 13.09 -5.29 2.41
C PHE A 103 13.18 -3.89 1.76
N VAL A 104 12.51 -2.90 2.35
CA VAL A 104 12.64 -1.50 1.89
C VAL A 104 14.07 -1.04 2.04
N LYS A 105 14.69 -1.28 3.21
CA LYS A 105 16.08 -0.93 3.49
C LYS A 105 17.03 -1.57 2.48
N ASN A 106 16.97 -2.90 2.32
CA ASN A 106 17.84 -3.62 1.39
C ASN A 106 17.68 -3.08 -0.05
N PHE A 107 16.44 -2.83 -0.46
CA PHE A 107 16.16 -2.40 -1.83
C PHE A 107 16.67 -0.99 -2.12
N THR A 108 16.39 -0.04 -1.24
CA THR A 108 16.83 1.35 -1.43
C THR A 108 18.35 1.49 -1.34
N GLU A 109 19.01 0.77 -0.42
CA GLU A 109 20.47 0.72 -0.35
C GLU A 109 21.08 0.10 -1.62
N ALA A 110 20.50 -1.00 -2.12
CA ALA A 110 20.97 -1.63 -3.35
C ALA A 110 20.74 -0.73 -4.59
N LEU A 111 19.64 0.03 -4.64
CA LEU A 111 19.40 1.01 -5.71
C LEU A 111 20.48 2.12 -5.71
N VAL A 112 20.87 2.59 -4.52
CA VAL A 112 21.95 3.58 -4.40
C VAL A 112 23.28 2.99 -4.83
N GLU A 113 23.65 1.79 -4.34
CA GLU A 113 24.91 1.10 -4.68
C GLU A 113 25.04 0.79 -6.18
N THR A 114 23.93 0.49 -6.86
CA THR A 114 23.91 0.17 -8.29
C THR A 114 23.67 1.37 -9.19
N GLU A 115 23.53 2.57 -8.62
CA GLU A 115 23.18 3.80 -9.35
C GLU A 115 21.88 3.63 -10.16
N MET A 116 20.88 2.98 -9.57
CA MET A 116 19.55 2.77 -10.15
C MET A 116 18.45 3.54 -9.39
N VAL A 117 18.83 4.60 -8.70
CA VAL A 117 17.85 5.46 -8.01
C VAL A 117 16.90 6.07 -9.06
N PRO A 118 15.58 5.87 -8.94
CA PRO A 118 14.61 6.39 -9.90
C PRO A 118 14.42 7.91 -9.75
N LYS A 119 13.70 8.53 -10.68
CA LYS A 119 13.25 9.92 -10.54
C LYS A 119 12.33 10.11 -9.34
N GLN A 120 11.51 9.09 -9.04
CA GLN A 120 10.68 9.02 -7.84
C GLN A 120 10.53 7.58 -7.36
N PHE A 121 10.65 7.40 -6.04
CA PHE A 121 10.39 6.15 -5.33
C PHE A 121 9.13 6.33 -4.45
N ILE A 122 7.99 5.81 -4.88
CA ILE A 122 6.71 5.98 -4.19
C ILE A 122 6.45 4.75 -3.32
N MET A 123 6.48 4.90 -1.98
CA MET A 123 6.17 3.82 -1.05
C MET A 123 4.72 3.88 -0.58
N THR A 124 3.99 2.77 -0.72
CA THR A 124 2.70 2.58 -0.06
C THR A 124 2.93 2.21 1.40
N SER A 125 2.76 3.21 2.28
CA SER A 125 2.75 3.06 3.72
C SER A 125 1.31 2.83 4.24
N SER A 126 0.97 3.38 5.38
CA SER A 126 -0.37 3.30 5.97
C SER A 126 -0.58 4.43 6.97
N LEU A 127 -1.83 4.86 7.15
CA LEU A 127 -2.19 5.71 8.30
C LEU A 127 -1.84 5.03 9.64
N GLY A 128 -1.85 3.70 9.69
CA GLY A 128 -1.43 2.92 10.85
C GLY A 128 0.01 3.18 11.32
N ALA A 129 0.89 3.72 10.47
CA ALA A 129 2.22 4.19 10.87
C ALA A 129 2.16 5.39 11.84
N TRP A 130 1.06 6.14 11.84
CA TRP A 130 0.82 7.29 12.72
C TRP A 130 -0.03 6.94 13.94
N GLY A 131 -0.63 5.74 13.97
CA GLY A 131 -1.42 5.24 15.08
C GLY A 131 -2.91 5.53 14.93
N VAL A 132 -3.65 5.39 16.02
CA VAL A 132 -5.12 5.48 16.03
C VAL A 132 -5.67 6.90 16.19
N GLY A 133 -4.82 7.88 16.47
CA GLY A 133 -5.23 9.27 16.73
C GLY A 133 -5.92 9.44 18.08
N ASP A 134 -6.71 10.50 18.20
CA ASP A 134 -7.47 10.84 19.43
C ASP A 134 -8.79 10.05 19.47
N GLU A 135 -8.78 8.92 20.18
CA GLU A 135 -9.97 8.06 20.32
C GLU A 135 -11.08 8.64 21.22
N LYS A 136 -10.84 9.75 21.92
CA LYS A 136 -11.83 10.39 22.79
C LYS A 136 -12.62 11.47 22.06
N ASN A 137 -11.88 12.41 21.44
CA ASN A 137 -12.47 13.59 20.79
C ASN A 137 -12.54 13.44 19.27
N PHE A 138 -11.94 12.34 18.72
CA PHE A 138 -11.86 12.09 17.28
C PHE A 138 -11.23 13.23 16.48
N THR A 139 -10.26 13.93 17.09
CA THR A 139 -9.49 14.96 16.41
C THR A 139 -8.72 14.35 15.23
N PRO A 140 -8.83 14.88 14.00
CA PRO A 140 -8.12 14.35 12.85
C PRO A 140 -6.61 14.37 13.03
N ILE A 141 -5.94 13.30 12.60
CA ILE A 141 -4.48 13.21 12.56
C ILE A 141 -3.95 14.23 11.55
N ARG A 142 -2.96 15.02 11.97
CA ARG A 142 -2.33 16.08 11.16
C ARG A 142 -0.90 15.71 10.81
N PRO A 143 -0.34 16.23 9.70
CA PRO A 143 1.07 16.00 9.33
C PRO A 143 2.07 16.54 10.35
N THR A 144 1.65 17.43 11.24
CA THR A 144 2.46 18.00 12.33
C THR A 144 2.44 17.17 13.61
N ASP A 145 1.57 16.18 13.71
CA ASP A 145 1.48 15.33 14.89
C ASP A 145 2.68 14.38 14.96
N THR A 146 3.03 13.95 16.16
CA THR A 146 4.06 12.93 16.34
C THR A 146 3.45 11.55 16.15
N PRO A 147 4.02 10.69 15.28
CA PRO A 147 3.52 9.34 15.08
C PRO A 147 3.59 8.49 16.35
N HIS A 148 2.49 7.82 16.69
CA HIS A 148 2.37 6.91 17.84
C HIS A 148 1.77 5.56 17.46
N PRO A 149 2.42 4.76 16.58
CA PRO A 149 1.89 3.47 16.15
C PRO A 149 1.79 2.49 17.33
N ASN A 150 0.61 1.92 17.53
CA ASN A 150 0.31 0.98 18.61
C ASN A 150 0.35 -0.50 18.15
N THR A 151 0.50 -0.76 16.87
CA THR A 151 0.60 -2.11 16.29
C THR A 151 2.00 -2.41 15.78
N ARG A 152 2.39 -3.70 15.71
CA ARG A 152 3.67 -4.11 15.08
C ARG A 152 3.71 -3.73 13.60
N TYR A 153 2.59 -3.87 12.91
CA TYR A 153 2.43 -3.42 11.53
C TYR A 153 2.73 -1.92 11.38
N GLY A 154 2.04 -1.07 12.15
CA GLY A 154 2.25 0.38 12.10
C GLY A 154 3.69 0.77 12.45
N LYS A 155 4.28 0.14 13.48
CA LYS A 155 5.69 0.35 13.87
C LYS A 155 6.65 0.00 12.72
N SER A 156 6.42 -1.13 12.03
CA SER A 156 7.27 -1.55 10.91
C SER A 156 7.16 -0.61 9.70
N LYS A 157 5.96 -0.08 9.41
CA LYS A 157 5.76 0.93 8.37
C LYS A 157 6.44 2.25 8.73
N LEU A 158 6.32 2.71 9.97
CA LEU A 158 7.01 3.92 10.43
C LEU A 158 8.54 3.78 10.34
N LYS A 159 9.10 2.62 10.70
CA LYS A 159 10.54 2.36 10.52
C LYS A 159 10.98 2.50 9.06
N ALA A 160 10.18 2.00 8.12
CA ALA A 160 10.46 2.14 6.69
C ALA A 160 10.42 3.60 6.24
N GLU A 161 9.42 4.37 6.70
CA GLU A 161 9.33 5.81 6.41
C GLU A 161 10.56 6.56 6.94
N ARG A 162 10.95 6.32 8.20
CA ARG A 162 12.13 6.94 8.83
C ARG A 162 13.43 6.60 8.09
N HIS A 163 13.53 5.36 7.59
CA HIS A 163 14.67 4.97 6.78
C HIS A 163 14.73 5.79 5.47
N LEU A 164 13.61 5.92 4.75
CA LEU A 164 13.56 6.74 3.54
C LEU A 164 13.91 8.21 3.82
N GLU A 165 13.40 8.76 4.92
CA GLU A 165 13.69 10.13 5.38
C GLU A 165 15.18 10.35 5.66
N SER A 166 15.88 9.32 6.18
CA SER A 166 17.30 9.36 6.51
C SER A 166 18.24 9.28 5.30
N LEU A 167 17.76 8.83 4.14
CA LEU A 167 18.55 8.75 2.93
C LEU A 167 18.69 10.15 2.29
N GLU A 168 19.90 10.68 2.32
CA GLU A 168 20.19 11.99 1.73
C GLU A 168 19.96 11.99 0.22
N GLY A 169 19.26 12.99 -0.29
CA GLY A 169 18.98 13.13 -1.72
C GLY A 169 18.06 12.07 -2.35
N PHE A 170 17.65 11.03 -1.61
CA PHE A 170 16.78 9.98 -2.15
C PHE A 170 15.38 10.52 -2.45
N PRO A 171 14.83 10.32 -3.67
CA PRO A 171 13.60 10.96 -4.13
C PRO A 171 12.33 10.20 -3.71
N TYR A 172 12.13 9.99 -2.42
CA TYR A 172 10.99 9.24 -1.91
C TYR A 172 9.69 10.05 -1.90
N VAL A 173 8.57 9.34 -2.03
CA VAL A 173 7.22 9.80 -1.69
C VAL A 173 6.55 8.72 -0.84
N VAL A 174 5.92 9.11 0.26
CA VAL A 174 5.20 8.19 1.15
C VAL A 174 3.71 8.42 1.04
N MET A 175 2.98 7.39 0.62
CA MET A 175 1.52 7.37 0.58
C MET A 175 0.98 6.65 1.82
N ARG A 176 0.20 7.33 2.66
CA ARG A 176 -0.38 6.81 3.90
C ARG A 176 -1.90 6.67 3.75
N PRO A 177 -2.37 5.65 3.02
CA PRO A 177 -3.82 5.44 2.88
C PRO A 177 -4.44 5.03 4.22
N THR A 178 -5.71 5.36 4.37
CA THR A 178 -6.62 4.80 5.36
C THR A 178 -7.05 3.39 4.93
N GLY A 179 -8.18 2.88 5.39
CA GLY A 179 -8.71 1.60 4.94
C GLY A 179 -8.97 1.59 3.42
N VAL A 180 -8.16 0.86 2.66
CA VAL A 180 -8.34 0.77 1.20
C VAL A 180 -9.38 -0.28 0.88
N TYR A 181 -10.43 0.09 0.16
CA TYR A 181 -11.47 -0.83 -0.28
C TYR A 181 -11.64 -0.84 -1.80
N GLY A 182 -12.24 -1.89 -2.32
CA GLY A 182 -12.54 -2.04 -3.74
C GLY A 182 -12.64 -3.50 -4.17
N PRO A 183 -12.79 -3.77 -5.48
CA PRO A 183 -12.79 -5.13 -6.01
C PRO A 183 -11.53 -5.90 -5.61
N TYR A 184 -11.67 -7.18 -5.28
CA TYR A 184 -10.61 -8.10 -4.82
C TYR A 184 -10.09 -7.87 -3.39
N GLU A 185 -10.55 -6.84 -2.67
CA GLU A 185 -10.26 -6.67 -1.26
C GLU A 185 -11.01 -7.71 -0.42
N ARG A 186 -10.33 -8.35 0.55
CA ARG A 186 -10.89 -9.50 1.26
C ARG A 186 -11.45 -9.18 2.64
N ASP A 187 -10.85 -8.25 3.37
CA ASP A 187 -11.21 -8.02 4.77
C ASP A 187 -12.55 -7.28 4.88
N TYR A 188 -12.70 -6.19 4.14
CA TYR A 188 -13.99 -5.47 4.06
C TYR A 188 -15.06 -6.27 3.34
N TYR A 189 -14.66 -7.09 2.35
CA TYR A 189 -15.59 -8.02 1.71
C TYR A 189 -16.20 -8.99 2.71
N LEU A 190 -15.41 -9.57 3.63
CA LEU A 190 -15.93 -10.48 4.66
C LEU A 190 -16.90 -9.76 5.62
N MET A 191 -16.59 -8.51 5.98
CA MET A 191 -17.49 -7.68 6.79
C MET A 191 -18.79 -7.37 6.05
N MET A 192 -18.73 -6.97 4.77
CA MET A 192 -19.92 -6.75 3.94
C MET A 192 -20.72 -8.04 3.73
N LYS A 193 -20.03 -9.19 3.60
CA LYS A 193 -20.66 -10.50 3.48
C LYS A 193 -21.45 -10.86 4.74
N SER A 194 -20.94 -10.57 5.95
CA SER A 194 -21.69 -10.81 7.17
C SER A 194 -22.98 -9.96 7.22
N ILE A 195 -22.91 -8.71 6.77
CA ILE A 195 -24.09 -7.82 6.66
C ILE A 195 -25.10 -8.38 5.64
N LYS A 196 -24.63 -8.96 4.53
CA LYS A 196 -25.47 -9.67 3.57
C LYS A 196 -26.28 -10.80 4.22
N TYR A 197 -25.68 -11.50 5.18
CA TYR A 197 -26.37 -12.55 5.97
C TYR A 197 -27.15 -12.03 7.16
N GLY A 198 -27.22 -10.72 7.37
CA GLY A 198 -28.02 -10.09 8.41
C GLY A 198 -27.30 -9.80 9.72
N PHE A 199 -25.97 -9.96 9.79
CA PHE A 199 -25.17 -9.72 10.99
C PHE A 199 -24.06 -8.70 10.72
N ASP A 200 -23.84 -7.80 11.70
CA ASP A 200 -22.72 -6.86 11.70
C ASP A 200 -21.87 -7.10 12.95
N PHE A 201 -20.70 -7.69 12.78
CA PHE A 201 -19.78 -7.99 13.88
C PHE A 201 -18.90 -6.78 14.18
N ILE A 202 -19.06 -6.20 15.37
CA ILE A 202 -18.35 -5.01 15.84
C ILE A 202 -17.40 -5.42 16.96
N VAL A 203 -16.11 -5.16 16.79
CA VAL A 203 -15.09 -5.45 17.80
C VAL A 203 -15.03 -4.34 18.83
N GLY A 204 -15.21 -4.70 20.11
CA GLY A 204 -15.19 -3.77 21.23
C GLY A 204 -16.52 -3.05 21.47
N PHE A 205 -16.53 -2.24 22.51
CA PHE A 205 -17.74 -1.52 22.96
C PHE A 205 -17.64 0.00 22.84
N LYS A 206 -16.42 0.51 22.62
CA LYS A 206 -16.18 1.95 22.46
C LYS A 206 -16.63 2.43 21.07
N PRO A 207 -17.11 3.68 20.95
CA PRO A 207 -17.33 4.30 19.66
C PRO A 207 -16.04 4.29 18.82
N GLN A 208 -16.15 4.00 17.54
CA GLN A 208 -15.05 3.99 16.58
C GLN A 208 -15.44 4.79 15.35
N LEU A 209 -14.50 5.55 14.83
CA LEU A 209 -14.58 6.17 13.52
C LEU A 209 -13.67 5.43 12.55
N ILE A 210 -14.21 5.10 11.39
CA ILE A 210 -13.50 4.39 10.32
C ILE A 210 -13.38 5.35 9.13
N THR A 211 -12.21 5.42 8.54
CA THR A 211 -11.95 6.21 7.34
C THR A 211 -11.52 5.29 6.20
N PHE A 212 -11.94 5.61 5.00
CA PHE A 212 -11.69 4.80 3.81
C PHE A 212 -11.08 5.60 2.68
N ILE A 213 -10.51 4.86 1.71
CA ILE A 213 -10.19 5.35 0.37
C ILE A 213 -10.49 4.25 -0.64
N TYR A 214 -11.12 4.60 -1.75
CA TYR A 214 -11.33 3.66 -2.85
C TYR A 214 -10.00 3.36 -3.55
N VAL A 215 -9.75 2.11 -3.92
CA VAL A 215 -8.46 1.69 -4.49
C VAL A 215 -8.05 2.48 -5.72
N LYS A 216 -8.99 2.81 -6.60
CA LYS A 216 -8.67 3.61 -7.80
C LYS A 216 -8.30 5.05 -7.46
N ASP A 217 -8.87 5.64 -6.41
CA ASP A 217 -8.51 6.98 -5.95
C ASP A 217 -7.09 7.00 -5.35
N LEU A 218 -6.72 5.95 -4.61
CA LEU A 218 -5.35 5.75 -4.15
C LEU A 218 -4.38 5.66 -5.33
N VAL A 219 -4.72 4.88 -6.36
CA VAL A 219 -3.90 4.73 -7.57
C VAL A 219 -3.77 6.06 -8.31
N GLN A 220 -4.86 6.80 -8.47
CA GLN A 220 -4.81 8.15 -9.07
C GLN A 220 -3.93 9.11 -8.26
N ALA A 221 -3.95 9.04 -6.92
CA ALA A 221 -3.07 9.84 -6.08
C ALA A 221 -1.59 9.52 -6.29
N ILE A 222 -1.24 8.23 -6.46
CA ILE A 222 0.12 7.77 -6.79
C ILE A 222 0.58 8.39 -8.11
N PHE A 223 -0.20 8.24 -9.19
CA PHE A 223 0.18 8.77 -10.50
C PHE A 223 0.16 10.30 -10.54
N LYS A 224 -0.72 10.95 -9.79
CA LYS A 224 -0.70 12.41 -9.64
C LYS A 224 0.58 12.92 -8.97
N ALA A 225 1.16 12.15 -8.04
CA ALA A 225 2.45 12.48 -7.46
C ALA A 225 3.58 12.32 -8.49
N ILE A 226 3.51 11.31 -9.36
CA ILE A 226 4.43 11.13 -10.50
C ILE A 226 4.32 12.33 -11.45
N ASP A 227 3.12 12.65 -11.90
CA ASP A 227 2.85 13.73 -12.87
C ASP A 227 3.35 15.11 -12.36
N ARG A 228 3.30 15.34 -11.05
CA ARG A 228 3.76 16.57 -10.40
C ARG A 228 5.23 16.59 -10.04
N GLY A 229 5.95 15.49 -10.20
CA GLY A 229 7.37 15.38 -9.87
C GLY A 229 7.70 15.64 -8.40
N VAL A 230 6.74 15.40 -7.46
CA VAL A 230 6.96 15.66 -6.04
C VAL A 230 7.91 14.64 -5.44
N VAL A 231 8.84 15.09 -4.60
CA VAL A 231 9.79 14.22 -3.88
C VAL A 231 9.92 14.66 -2.42
N ARG A 232 10.37 13.75 -1.56
CA ARG A 232 10.62 13.94 -0.12
C ARG A 232 9.37 14.47 0.62
N ARG A 233 8.21 13.87 0.30
CA ARG A 233 6.90 14.23 0.85
C ARG A 233 6.13 12.98 1.30
N GLY A 234 5.30 13.16 2.32
CA GLY A 234 4.33 12.16 2.78
C GLY A 234 2.91 12.71 2.73
N TYR A 235 1.96 11.87 2.33
CA TYR A 235 0.55 12.26 2.17
C TYR A 235 -0.36 11.29 2.90
N PHE A 236 -1.31 11.81 3.69
CA PHE A 236 -2.46 11.05 4.15
C PHE A 236 -3.51 10.99 3.06
N LEU A 237 -4.04 9.80 2.81
CA LEU A 237 -4.97 9.56 1.73
C LEU A 237 -6.27 8.95 2.28
N SER A 238 -7.36 9.67 2.13
CA SER A 238 -8.71 9.25 2.50
C SER A 238 -9.72 9.91 1.56
N GLU A 239 -10.97 9.46 1.58
CA GLU A 239 -12.06 10.14 0.88
C GLU A 239 -12.57 11.39 1.62
N GLY A 240 -11.91 11.78 2.72
CA GLY A 240 -12.23 12.99 3.49
C GLY A 240 -13.41 12.85 4.45
N LYS A 241 -13.95 11.64 4.64
CA LYS A 241 -15.07 11.36 5.55
C LYS A 241 -14.70 10.29 6.56
N ALA A 242 -15.24 10.42 7.76
CA ALA A 242 -15.19 9.40 8.81
C ALA A 242 -16.58 8.84 9.07
N TYR A 243 -16.67 7.54 9.30
CA TYR A 243 -17.93 6.82 9.49
C TYR A 243 -17.94 6.13 10.84
N THR A 244 -19.06 6.20 11.53
CA THR A 244 -19.33 5.31 12.65
C THR A 244 -19.63 3.89 12.13
N SER A 245 -19.45 2.87 12.98
CA SER A 245 -19.84 1.50 12.63
C SER A 245 -21.30 1.40 12.20
N SER A 246 -22.20 2.17 12.84
CA SER A 246 -23.62 2.18 12.47
C SER A 246 -23.89 2.83 11.11
N GLN A 247 -23.16 3.90 10.75
CA GLN A 247 -23.26 4.51 9.43
C GLN A 247 -22.74 3.55 8.36
N PHE A 248 -21.59 2.92 8.58
CA PHE A 248 -21.02 1.93 7.66
C PHE A 248 -22.01 0.79 7.42
N ARG A 249 -22.52 0.16 8.50
CA ARG A 249 -23.56 -0.89 8.40
C ARG A 249 -24.76 -0.44 7.57
N ARG A 250 -25.28 0.77 7.83
CA ARG A 250 -26.44 1.30 7.12
C ARG A 250 -26.18 1.44 5.63
N TYR A 251 -25.03 1.99 5.23
CA TYR A 251 -24.67 2.13 3.82
C TYR A 251 -24.56 0.78 3.12
N VAL A 252 -23.87 -0.18 3.73
CA VAL A 252 -23.74 -1.52 3.18
C VAL A 252 -25.09 -2.23 3.11
N ALA A 253 -25.91 -2.15 4.16
CA ALA A 253 -27.24 -2.75 4.18
C ALA A 253 -28.13 -2.17 3.09
N THR A 254 -28.13 -0.84 2.91
CA THR A 254 -28.89 -0.16 1.86
C THR A 254 -28.44 -0.61 0.46
N ALA A 255 -27.14 -0.65 0.21
CA ALA A 255 -26.57 -1.10 -1.06
C ALA A 255 -26.93 -2.57 -1.38
N LEU A 256 -27.05 -3.40 -0.35
CA LEU A 256 -27.45 -4.82 -0.47
C LEU A 256 -28.97 -5.06 -0.43
N GLY A 257 -29.80 -4.01 -0.35
CA GLY A 257 -31.26 -4.14 -0.23
C GLY A 257 -31.72 -4.79 1.08
N LYS A 258 -30.92 -4.73 2.16
CA LYS A 258 -31.24 -5.35 3.46
C LYS A 258 -32.02 -4.38 4.34
N ARG A 259 -33.18 -4.81 4.83
CA ARG A 259 -34.03 -4.00 5.74
C ARG A 259 -33.61 -4.11 7.20
N ARG A 260 -33.05 -5.24 7.61
CA ARG A 260 -32.62 -5.49 9.00
C ARG A 260 -31.26 -6.13 9.05
N VAL A 261 -30.40 -5.62 9.92
CA VAL A 261 -29.05 -6.16 10.22
C VAL A 261 -28.86 -6.07 11.73
N ILE A 262 -28.51 -7.18 12.35
CA ILE A 262 -28.32 -7.30 13.80
C ILE A 262 -26.86 -6.96 14.14
N PRO A 263 -26.57 -5.90 14.92
CA PRO A 263 -25.24 -5.63 15.40
C PRO A 263 -24.87 -6.62 16.51
N VAL A 264 -23.72 -7.30 16.35
CA VAL A 264 -23.15 -8.23 17.31
C VAL A 264 -21.83 -7.67 17.81
N LYS A 265 -21.77 -7.26 19.07
CA LYS A 265 -20.54 -6.74 19.68
C LYS A 265 -19.70 -7.90 20.21
N ILE A 266 -18.43 -7.98 19.76
CA ILE A 266 -17.48 -8.99 20.19
C ILE A 266 -16.50 -8.31 21.17
N PRO A 267 -16.39 -8.80 22.41
CA PRO A 267 -15.39 -8.32 23.35
C PRO A 267 -13.96 -8.54 22.83
N VAL A 268 -13.06 -7.57 23.03
CA VAL A 268 -11.67 -7.64 22.53
C VAL A 268 -10.91 -8.85 23.10
N TRP A 269 -11.24 -9.29 24.33
CA TRP A 269 -10.59 -10.44 24.97
C TRP A 269 -10.97 -11.80 24.36
N LEU A 270 -11.95 -11.84 23.46
CA LEU A 270 -12.42 -13.05 22.79
C LEU A 270 -11.73 -13.28 21.43
N LEU A 271 -10.89 -12.34 21.00
CA LEU A 271 -10.12 -12.36 19.74
C LEU A 271 -8.64 -12.68 20.00
#